data_9dc9e58542402198a8812054b8c5fe67
#
_entry.id   9dc9e58542402198a8812054b8c5fe67
#
_cell.length_a   1.000
_cell.length_b   1.000
_cell.length_c   1.000
_cell.angle_alpha   90.00
_cell.angle_beta   90.00
_cell.angle_gamma   90.00
#
_symmetry.space_group_name_H-M   'P 1'
#
loop_
_entity.id
_entity.type
_entity.pdbx_description
1 polymer ?
#
loop_
_entity_poly.entity_id
_entity_poly.type
_entity_poly.pdbx_seq_one_letter_code
_entity_poly.pdbx_strand_id
1 'polypeptide(L)'
;MQISMYEAIIPIANRMLGNLSAILDKGAAFAVAKKIEPSVLLNARLAPDMFPLTRQVQIACDMIKGGAARLGGVEVPSHPDNETTFAELKARVAKVREFVNSIPAAN
;
A
#
# COMPACT_ATOMS: atom_id res chain seq x y z
N MET A 1 -2.24 3.16 -31.34
CA MET A 1 -2.86 3.02 -30.00
C MET A 1 -2.28 4.08 -29.07
N GLN A 2 -3.15 4.79 -28.38
CA GLN A 2 -2.72 5.76 -27.37
C GLN A 2 -3.15 5.29 -25.99
N ILE A 3 -2.24 5.35 -25.03
CA ILE A 3 -2.51 5.03 -23.64
C ILE A 3 -2.36 6.31 -22.83
N SER A 4 -3.42 6.70 -22.10
CA SER A 4 -3.36 7.87 -21.24
C SER A 4 -2.52 7.57 -19.99
N MET A 5 -2.06 8.61 -19.30
CA MET A 5 -1.37 8.44 -18.02
C MET A 5 -2.26 7.74 -17.01
N TYR A 6 -3.57 8.03 -17.03
CA TYR A 6 -4.53 7.35 -16.18
C TYR A 6 -4.54 5.84 -16.44
N GLU A 7 -4.67 5.43 -17.71
CA GLU A 7 -4.69 4.00 -18.08
C GLU A 7 -3.39 3.28 -17.76
N ALA A 8 -2.26 3.99 -17.84
CA ALA A 8 -0.95 3.40 -17.55
C ALA A 8 -0.73 3.16 -16.06
N ILE A 9 -1.36 3.95 -15.19
CA ILE A 9 -1.04 3.96 -13.77
C ILE A 9 -2.18 3.41 -12.91
N ILE A 10 -3.40 3.90 -13.10
CA ILE A 10 -4.49 3.63 -12.14
C ILE A 10 -4.92 2.16 -12.08
N PRO A 11 -5.15 1.47 -13.21
CA PRO A 11 -5.52 0.04 -13.12
C PRO A 11 -4.43 -0.82 -12.48
N ILE A 12 -3.16 -0.53 -12.77
CA ILE A 12 -2.03 -1.26 -12.19
C ILE A 12 -1.93 -0.98 -10.69
N ALA A 13 -2.06 0.29 -10.28
CA ALA A 13 -2.06 0.67 -8.87
C ALA A 13 -3.18 -0.04 -8.11
N ASN A 14 -4.39 -0.08 -8.67
CA ASN A 14 -5.52 -0.77 -8.05
C ASN A 14 -5.25 -2.26 -7.88
N ARG A 15 -4.69 -2.90 -8.90
CA ARG A 15 -4.36 -4.33 -8.84
C ARG A 15 -3.33 -4.62 -7.75
N MET A 16 -2.24 -3.84 -7.74
CA MET A 16 -1.15 -4.06 -6.79
C MET A 16 -1.56 -3.75 -5.36
N LEU A 17 -2.33 -2.70 -5.14
CA LEU A 17 -2.85 -2.38 -3.81
C LEU A 17 -3.83 -3.45 -3.32
N GLY A 18 -4.68 -3.97 -4.20
CA GLY A 18 -5.56 -5.08 -3.87
C GLY A 18 -4.79 -6.33 -3.49
N ASN A 19 -3.72 -6.65 -4.24
CA ASN A 19 -2.84 -7.78 -3.94
C ASN A 19 -2.15 -7.60 -2.58
N LEU A 20 -1.67 -6.39 -2.30
CA LEU A 20 -1.02 -6.08 -1.02
C LEU A 20 -1.99 -6.27 0.14
N SER A 21 -3.23 -5.79 0.00
CA SER A 21 -4.26 -6.00 1.01
C SER A 21 -4.52 -7.48 1.25
N ALA A 22 -4.59 -8.29 0.19
CA ALA A 22 -4.78 -9.74 0.30
C ALA A 22 -3.61 -10.42 1.00
N ILE A 23 -2.39 -9.98 0.71
CA ILE A 23 -1.17 -10.49 1.38
C ILE A 23 -1.22 -10.18 2.88
N LEU A 24 -1.64 -8.97 3.24
CA LEU A 24 -1.78 -8.58 4.64
C LEU A 24 -2.84 -9.44 5.35
N ASP A 25 -3.94 -9.77 4.67
CA ASP A 25 -4.96 -10.68 5.21
C ASP A 25 -4.36 -12.06 5.49
N LYS A 26 -3.54 -12.58 4.56
CA LYS A 26 -2.87 -13.88 4.75
C LYS A 26 -1.91 -13.84 5.94
N GLY A 27 -1.17 -12.74 6.09
CA GLY A 27 -0.26 -12.56 7.22
C GLY A 27 -1.01 -12.54 8.55
N ALA A 28 -2.11 -11.82 8.61
CA ALA A 28 -2.94 -11.75 9.82
C ALA A 28 -3.53 -13.13 10.17
N ALA A 29 -4.05 -13.85 9.19
CA ALA A 29 -4.60 -15.19 9.37
C ALA A 29 -3.53 -16.18 9.81
N PHE A 30 -2.32 -16.08 9.25
CA PHE A 30 -1.18 -16.93 9.63
C PHE A 30 -0.81 -16.71 11.10
N ALA A 31 -0.78 -15.44 11.54
CA ALA A 31 -0.47 -15.12 12.93
C ALA A 31 -1.48 -15.74 13.89
N VAL A 32 -2.78 -15.68 13.55
CA VAL A 32 -3.83 -16.31 14.36
C VAL A 32 -3.67 -17.83 14.38
N ALA A 33 -3.49 -18.44 13.20
CA ALA A 33 -3.39 -19.91 13.09
C ALA A 33 -2.20 -20.48 13.84
N LYS A 34 -1.07 -19.77 13.85
CA LYS A 34 0.17 -20.20 14.50
C LYS A 34 0.34 -19.65 15.90
N LYS A 35 -0.63 -18.87 16.39
CA LYS A 35 -0.57 -18.20 17.70
C LYS A 35 0.68 -17.34 17.87
N ILE A 36 1.02 -16.62 16.81
CA ILE A 36 2.15 -15.67 16.79
C ILE A 36 1.59 -14.28 17.05
N GLU A 37 2.26 -13.51 17.91
CA GLU A 37 1.89 -12.12 18.12
C GLU A 37 2.05 -11.37 16.79
N PRO A 38 1.01 -10.65 16.30
CA PRO A 38 1.09 -9.97 15.00
C PRO A 38 2.28 -9.03 14.85
N SER A 39 2.72 -8.37 15.94
CA SER A 39 3.88 -7.48 15.90
C SER A 39 5.15 -8.18 15.48
N VAL A 40 5.28 -9.48 15.73
CA VAL A 40 6.44 -10.27 15.32
C VAL A 40 6.55 -10.29 13.80
N LEU A 41 5.43 -10.53 13.09
CA LEU A 41 5.42 -10.52 11.63
C LEU A 41 5.61 -9.12 11.07
N LEU A 42 4.96 -8.12 11.67
CA LEU A 42 5.02 -6.73 11.19
C LEU A 42 6.42 -6.14 11.32
N ASN A 43 7.18 -6.59 12.31
CA ASN A 43 8.56 -6.14 12.53
C ASN A 43 9.59 -7.08 11.90
N ALA A 44 9.15 -8.14 11.21
CA ALA A 44 10.05 -9.10 10.59
C ALA A 44 10.74 -8.49 9.36
N ARG A 45 11.99 -8.91 9.14
CA ARG A 45 12.82 -8.52 8.00
C ARG A 45 13.29 -9.78 7.29
N LEU A 46 13.36 -9.72 5.97
CA LEU A 46 13.92 -10.84 5.20
C LEU A 46 15.44 -10.93 5.38
N ALA A 47 16.09 -9.79 5.57
CA ALA A 47 17.52 -9.72 5.82
C ALA A 47 17.79 -8.59 6.82
N PRO A 48 18.90 -8.64 7.58
CA PRO A 48 19.17 -7.63 8.63
C PRO A 48 19.25 -6.20 8.13
N ASP A 49 19.61 -5.99 6.87
CA ASP A 49 19.74 -4.68 6.25
C ASP A 49 18.48 -4.22 5.50
N MET A 50 17.39 -4.99 5.58
CA MET A 50 16.11 -4.64 4.96
C MET A 50 15.17 -3.99 5.98
N PHE A 51 14.25 -3.17 5.49
CA PHE A 51 13.20 -2.61 6.34
C PHE A 51 12.24 -3.72 6.80
N PRO A 52 11.65 -3.58 8.01
CA PRO A 52 10.61 -4.51 8.46
C PRO A 52 9.35 -4.39 7.58
N LEU A 53 8.50 -5.42 7.64
CA LEU A 53 7.29 -5.50 6.81
C LEU A 53 6.43 -4.24 6.89
N THR A 54 6.20 -3.72 8.08
CA THR A 54 5.42 -2.48 8.28
C THR A 54 5.97 -1.34 7.43
N ARG A 55 7.29 -1.14 7.46
CA ARG A 55 7.91 -0.05 6.69
C ARG A 55 7.82 -0.29 5.20
N GLN A 56 7.97 -1.55 4.77
CA GLN A 56 7.86 -1.88 3.35
C GLN A 56 6.46 -1.57 2.81
N VAL A 57 5.40 -1.86 3.58
CA VAL A 57 4.03 -1.53 3.19
C VAL A 57 3.85 -0.01 3.10
N GLN A 58 4.38 0.72 4.08
CA GLN A 58 4.31 2.19 4.09
C GLN A 58 4.99 2.79 2.86
N ILE A 59 6.20 2.31 2.53
CA ILE A 59 6.96 2.79 1.37
C ILE A 59 6.23 2.47 0.07
N ALA A 60 5.70 1.25 -0.07
CA ALA A 60 4.96 0.85 -1.26
C ALA A 60 3.74 1.75 -1.48
N CYS A 61 2.99 2.01 -0.42
CA CYS A 61 1.82 2.90 -0.49
C CYS A 61 2.24 4.33 -0.87
N ASP A 62 3.32 4.83 -0.28
CA ASP A 62 3.82 6.19 -0.56
C ASP A 62 4.29 6.33 -2.00
N MET A 63 4.96 5.33 -2.54
CA MET A 63 5.44 5.36 -3.93
C MET A 63 4.28 5.38 -4.92
N ILE A 64 3.27 4.55 -4.70
CA ILE A 64 2.08 4.52 -5.57
C ILE A 64 1.32 5.84 -5.46
N LYS A 65 1.09 6.30 -4.25
CA LYS A 65 0.37 7.55 -3.98
C LYS A 65 1.08 8.74 -4.63
N GLY A 66 2.38 8.86 -4.40
CA GLY A 66 3.18 9.96 -4.95
C GLY A 66 3.28 9.91 -6.46
N GLY A 67 3.51 8.73 -7.03
CA GLY A 67 3.58 8.56 -8.48
C GLY A 67 2.27 8.90 -9.16
N ALA A 68 1.16 8.39 -8.65
CA ALA A 68 -0.16 8.67 -9.20
C ALA A 68 -0.51 10.16 -9.09
N ALA A 69 -0.21 10.79 -7.95
CA ALA A 69 -0.51 12.21 -7.74
C ALA A 69 0.28 13.09 -8.72
N ARG A 70 1.56 12.81 -8.89
CA ARG A 70 2.42 13.60 -9.78
C ARG A 70 2.02 13.46 -11.24
N LEU A 71 1.74 12.25 -11.68
CA LEU A 71 1.30 12.00 -13.05
C LEU A 71 -0.11 12.51 -13.30
N GLY A 72 -0.96 12.52 -12.28
CA GLY A 72 -2.31 13.06 -12.37
C GLY A 72 -2.40 14.57 -12.20
N GLY A 73 -1.28 15.23 -11.88
CA GLY A 73 -1.25 16.69 -11.71
C GLY A 73 -1.97 17.17 -10.46
N VAL A 74 -2.06 16.34 -9.42
CA VAL A 74 -2.72 16.71 -8.17
C VAL A 74 -1.70 16.72 -7.02
N GLU A 75 -2.07 17.37 -5.92
CA GLU A 75 -1.21 17.44 -4.75
C GLU A 75 -1.08 16.08 -4.08
N VAL A 76 0.13 15.74 -3.64
CA VAL A 76 0.39 14.49 -2.94
C VAL A 76 -0.10 14.61 -1.49
N PRO A 77 -1.10 13.81 -1.06
CA PRO A 77 -1.54 13.86 0.33
C PRO A 77 -0.50 13.25 1.26
N SER A 78 -0.45 13.76 2.49
CA SER A 78 0.46 13.24 3.51
C SER A 78 -0.28 12.29 4.44
N HIS A 79 0.32 11.12 4.71
CA HIS A 79 -0.22 10.17 5.68
C HIS A 79 0.85 9.86 6.73
N PRO A 80 0.51 9.90 8.02
CA PRO A 80 1.49 9.61 9.06
C PRO A 80 1.91 8.13 9.07
N ASP A 81 3.16 7.85 9.39
CA ASP A 81 3.72 6.51 9.45
C ASP A 81 3.60 5.97 10.88
N ASN A 82 2.37 5.70 11.32
CA ASN A 82 2.08 5.31 12.70
C ASN A 82 1.36 3.97 12.83
N GLU A 83 1.31 3.17 11.78
CA GLU A 83 0.64 1.87 11.79
C GLU A 83 1.42 0.88 12.64
N THR A 84 0.70 0.14 13.49
CA THR A 84 1.28 -0.89 14.34
C THR A 84 0.52 -2.23 14.26
N THR A 85 -0.57 -2.29 13.50
CA THR A 85 -1.38 -3.51 13.34
C THR A 85 -1.64 -3.80 11.87
N PHE A 86 -2.01 -5.06 11.57
CA PHE A 86 -2.42 -5.43 10.22
C PHE A 86 -3.65 -4.62 9.76
N ALA A 87 -4.60 -4.42 10.68
CA ALA A 87 -5.80 -3.65 10.35
C ALA A 87 -5.46 -2.20 9.97
N GLU A 88 -4.52 -1.59 10.68
CA GLU A 88 -4.08 -0.23 10.38
C GLU A 88 -3.35 -0.15 9.04
N LEU A 89 -2.51 -1.13 8.73
CA LEU A 89 -1.83 -1.20 7.44
C LEU A 89 -2.83 -1.40 6.30
N LYS A 90 -3.82 -2.28 6.48
CA LYS A 90 -4.88 -2.46 5.48
C LYS A 90 -5.69 -1.18 5.29
N ALA A 91 -5.97 -0.44 6.36
CA ALA A 91 -6.65 0.84 6.29
C ALA A 91 -5.83 1.85 5.48
N ARG A 92 -4.51 1.85 5.65
CA ARG A 92 -3.63 2.70 4.85
C ARG A 92 -3.67 2.34 3.37
N VAL A 93 -3.64 1.04 3.04
CA VAL A 93 -3.75 0.57 1.66
C VAL A 93 -5.08 1.03 1.06
N ALA A 94 -6.18 0.86 1.79
CA ALA A 94 -7.51 1.28 1.34
C ALA A 94 -7.57 2.81 1.11
N LYS A 95 -6.97 3.58 2.00
CA LYS A 95 -6.94 5.04 1.90
C LYS A 95 -6.16 5.50 0.66
N VAL A 96 -5.02 4.88 0.39
CA VAL A 96 -4.22 5.19 -0.80
C VAL A 96 -4.98 4.79 -2.06
N ARG A 97 -5.64 3.63 -2.05
CA ARG A 97 -6.45 3.16 -3.18
C ARG A 97 -7.61 4.13 -3.47
N GLU A 98 -8.28 4.59 -2.43
CA GLU A 98 -9.35 5.58 -2.56
C GLU A 98 -8.82 6.88 -3.18
N PHE A 99 -7.68 7.36 -2.71
CA PHE A 99 -7.05 8.55 -3.27
C PHE A 99 -6.72 8.36 -4.75
N VAL A 100 -6.08 7.24 -5.09
CA VAL A 100 -5.69 6.93 -6.47
C VAL A 100 -6.92 6.91 -7.38
N ASN A 101 -8.02 6.34 -6.90
CA ASN A 101 -9.27 6.29 -7.68
C ASN A 101 -9.97 7.64 -7.77
N SER A 102 -9.62 8.60 -6.92
CA SER A 102 -10.18 9.95 -6.97
C SER A 102 -9.56 10.84 -8.04
N ILE A 103 -8.45 10.41 -8.65
CA ILE A 103 -7.77 11.18 -9.68
C ILE A 103 -8.60 11.15 -10.96
N PRO A 104 -8.93 12.32 -11.55
CA PRO A 104 -9.74 12.35 -12.76
C PRO A 104 -9.03 11.70 -13.95
N ALA A 105 -9.77 10.93 -14.74
CA ALA A 105 -9.22 10.23 -15.91
C ALA A 105 -8.69 11.20 -16.97
N ALA A 106 -9.16 12.45 -16.96
CA ALA A 106 -8.75 13.48 -17.92
C ALA A 106 -7.40 14.12 -17.57
N ASN A 107 -6.87 13.86 -16.38
CA ASN A 107 -5.60 14.45 -15.94
C ASN A 107 -4.38 13.73 -16.53
#